data_d7f67cbe2049a611885481ade2433dec
#
_entry.id   d7f67cbe2049a611885481ade2433dec
#
_cell.length_a   1.000
_cell.length_b   1.000
_cell.length_c   1.000
_cell.angle_alpha   90.00
_cell.angle_beta   90.00
_cell.angle_gamma   90.00
#
_symmetry.space_group_name_H-M   'P 1'
#
loop_
_entity.id
_entity.type
_entity.pdbx_description
1 polymer ?
#
loop_
_entity_poly.entity_id
_entity_poly.type
_entity_poly.pdbx_seq_one_letter_code
_entity_poly.pdbx_strand_id
1 'polypeptide(L)'
;DWSWSRGLGDVYKRQDLTAMVHEKYPDMLNNIHGISEETTTGVHRLWEMLEKGELKVPAINVNDSVTKSKNDNKYGCRHSLNDAIKRGTDMLLAGRKALVFGYGDVGKGSAMSLRQEGMVVRISEIDPICAMQACMDGYEVVSPYVDGINTKKDECINKSLLADTDVVVTATGNVNVCDRLILDNLKSGTMVCNIGHFDNEIDTQFMRDNWHWEEIKPQVHKV
;
A
#
# COMPACT_ATOMS: atom_id res chain seq x y z
N ASP A 1 -24.62 -9.22 3.18
CA ASP A 1 -24.37 -9.68 4.53
C ASP A 1 -22.90 -9.45 4.90
N TRP A 2 -22.64 -8.34 5.59
CA TRP A 2 -21.31 -7.86 5.93
C TRP A 2 -20.54 -8.76 6.92
N SER A 3 -21.22 -9.73 7.49
CA SER A 3 -20.62 -10.70 8.43
C SER A 3 -19.67 -11.69 7.73
N TRP A 4 -19.87 -11.94 6.44
CA TRP A 4 -19.05 -12.84 5.67
C TRP A 4 -17.65 -12.31 5.36
N SER A 5 -17.51 -11.00 5.18
CA SER A 5 -16.20 -10.39 4.94
C SER A 5 -15.31 -10.34 6.18
N ARG A 6 -15.90 -10.38 7.39
CA ARG A 6 -15.15 -10.43 8.64
C ARG A 6 -14.69 -11.83 9.06
N GLY A 7 -15.37 -12.88 8.61
CA GLY A 7 -15.03 -14.27 8.93
C GLY A 7 -13.91 -14.87 8.08
N LEU A 8 -13.56 -14.21 6.96
CA LEU A 8 -12.48 -14.60 6.07
C LEU A 8 -11.29 -13.60 6.17
N GLY A 9 -11.09 -13.05 7.32
CA GLY A 9 -10.28 -11.92 7.74
C GLY A 9 -8.87 -11.74 7.21
N ASP A 10 -8.42 -12.52 6.26
CA ASP A 10 -7.12 -12.35 5.64
C ASP A 10 -7.31 -12.09 4.15
N VAL A 11 -7.27 -10.83 3.79
CA VAL A 11 -7.43 -10.37 2.40
C VAL A 11 -6.39 -11.00 1.47
N TYR A 12 -5.19 -11.28 1.95
CA TYR A 12 -4.17 -12.00 1.18
C TYR A 12 -4.53 -13.46 0.89
N LYS A 13 -5.43 -14.08 1.66
CA LYS A 13 -5.89 -15.45 1.43
C LYS A 13 -6.85 -15.61 0.25
N ARG A 14 -7.47 -14.55 -0.26
CA ARG A 14 -8.32 -14.64 -1.45
C ARG A 14 -7.52 -14.96 -2.71
N GLN A 15 -6.35 -14.35 -2.85
CA GLN A 15 -5.43 -14.63 -3.97
C GLN A 15 -4.80 -16.01 -3.82
N ASP A 16 -4.54 -16.40 -2.59
CA ASP A 16 -4.06 -17.74 -2.26
C ASP A 16 -5.10 -18.81 -2.55
N LEU A 17 -6.40 -18.49 -2.54
CA LEU A 17 -7.44 -19.45 -2.91
C LEU A 17 -7.29 -19.92 -4.37
N THR A 18 -7.04 -19.02 -5.31
CA THR A 18 -6.79 -19.38 -6.72
C THR A 18 -5.55 -20.27 -6.84
N ALA A 19 -4.44 -19.89 -6.25
CA ALA A 19 -3.22 -20.69 -6.24
C ALA A 19 -3.44 -22.02 -5.53
N MET A 20 -4.09 -22.01 -4.36
CA MET A 20 -4.40 -23.21 -3.59
C MET A 20 -5.26 -24.21 -4.39
N VAL A 21 -6.27 -23.73 -5.10
CA VAL A 21 -7.13 -24.61 -5.94
C VAL A 21 -6.30 -25.22 -7.07
N HIS A 22 -5.43 -24.43 -7.72
CA HIS A 22 -4.58 -24.93 -8.80
C HIS A 22 -3.53 -25.95 -8.32
N GLU A 23 -2.97 -25.74 -7.13
CA GLU A 23 -1.88 -26.57 -6.58
C GLU A 23 -2.39 -27.78 -5.80
N LYS A 24 -3.38 -27.56 -4.93
CA LYS A 24 -3.82 -28.58 -3.95
C LYS A 24 -5.12 -29.28 -4.31
N TYR A 25 -5.98 -28.64 -5.11
CA TYR A 25 -7.31 -29.14 -5.44
C TYR A 25 -7.61 -29.04 -6.95
N PRO A 26 -6.73 -29.56 -7.84
CA PRO A 26 -6.86 -29.36 -9.28
C PRO A 26 -8.16 -29.99 -9.85
N ASP A 27 -8.71 -31.02 -9.22
CA ASP A 27 -9.96 -31.62 -9.64
C ASP A 27 -11.16 -30.66 -9.55
N MET A 28 -11.10 -29.65 -8.66
CA MET A 28 -12.15 -28.64 -8.56
C MET A 28 -12.21 -27.74 -9.79
N LEU A 29 -11.09 -27.59 -10.51
CA LEU A 29 -11.02 -26.75 -11.71
C LEU A 29 -11.97 -27.22 -12.81
N ASN A 30 -12.31 -28.52 -12.84
CA ASN A 30 -13.27 -29.08 -13.80
C ASN A 30 -14.68 -28.48 -13.67
N ASN A 31 -15.01 -27.91 -12.50
CA ASN A 31 -16.30 -27.31 -12.20
C ASN A 31 -16.23 -25.78 -12.12
N ILE A 32 -15.06 -25.18 -12.37
CA ILE A 32 -14.85 -23.73 -12.34
C ILE A 32 -14.85 -23.22 -13.78
N HIS A 33 -15.85 -22.42 -14.12
CA HIS A 33 -15.97 -21.84 -15.48
C HIS A 33 -15.05 -20.64 -15.70
N GLY A 34 -14.60 -19.98 -14.63
CA GLY A 34 -13.71 -18.83 -14.69
C GLY A 34 -13.54 -18.16 -13.34
N ILE A 35 -12.60 -17.22 -13.27
CA ILE A 35 -12.26 -16.43 -12.09
C ILE A 35 -12.48 -14.97 -12.43
N SER A 36 -13.01 -14.20 -11.49
CA SER A 36 -13.01 -12.73 -11.54
C SER A 36 -12.12 -12.19 -10.42
N GLU A 37 -11.14 -11.36 -10.79
CA GLU A 37 -10.19 -10.78 -9.84
C GLU A 37 -10.44 -9.29 -9.67
N GLU A 38 -10.58 -8.88 -8.41
CA GLU A 38 -11.01 -7.54 -8.05
C GLU A 38 -9.86 -6.54 -7.88
N THR A 39 -8.66 -7.00 -7.47
CA THR A 39 -7.62 -6.09 -7.00
C THR A 39 -6.32 -6.19 -7.79
N THR A 40 -5.55 -5.08 -7.83
CA THR A 40 -4.31 -4.96 -8.61
C THR A 40 -3.33 -6.08 -8.31
N THR A 41 -3.08 -6.38 -7.03
CA THR A 41 -2.12 -7.43 -6.63
C THR A 41 -2.57 -8.83 -7.06
N GLY A 42 -3.87 -9.12 -7.03
CA GLY A 42 -4.41 -10.38 -7.52
C GLY A 42 -4.30 -10.50 -9.04
N VAL A 43 -4.56 -9.42 -9.77
CA VAL A 43 -4.38 -9.38 -11.22
C VAL A 43 -2.92 -9.65 -11.60
N HIS A 44 -1.94 -9.03 -10.92
CA HIS A 44 -0.52 -9.29 -11.15
C HIS A 44 -0.18 -10.78 -10.96
N ARG A 45 -0.70 -11.40 -9.90
CA ARG A 45 -0.48 -12.82 -9.64
C ARG A 45 -1.11 -13.73 -10.70
N LEU A 46 -2.29 -13.40 -11.19
CA LEU A 46 -2.91 -14.13 -12.29
C LEU A 46 -2.09 -14.02 -13.59
N TRP A 47 -1.50 -12.84 -13.85
CA TRP A 47 -0.57 -12.65 -14.97
C TRP A 47 0.67 -13.52 -14.82
N GLU A 48 1.28 -13.57 -13.63
CA GLU A 48 2.44 -14.44 -13.37
C GLU A 48 2.08 -15.93 -13.58
N MET A 49 0.91 -16.37 -13.11
CA MET A 49 0.43 -17.73 -13.31
C MET A 49 0.19 -18.03 -14.80
N LEU A 50 -0.35 -17.05 -15.53
CA LEU A 50 -0.56 -17.19 -16.98
C LEU A 50 0.77 -17.32 -17.74
N GLU A 51 1.75 -16.47 -17.44
CA GLU A 51 3.09 -16.50 -18.07
C GLU A 51 3.81 -17.82 -17.79
N LYS A 52 3.64 -18.39 -16.59
CA LYS A 52 4.17 -19.71 -16.22
C LYS A 52 3.37 -20.88 -16.80
N GLY A 53 2.23 -20.65 -17.43
CA GLY A 53 1.31 -21.68 -17.92
C GLY A 53 0.58 -22.46 -16.80
N GLU A 54 0.54 -21.91 -15.61
CA GLU A 54 -0.09 -22.50 -14.41
C GLU A 54 -1.58 -22.19 -14.31
N LEU A 55 -2.05 -21.10 -14.92
CA LEU A 55 -3.47 -20.71 -14.92
C LEU A 55 -4.26 -21.61 -15.86
N LYS A 56 -5.14 -22.45 -15.30
CA LYS A 56 -5.88 -23.50 -16.03
C LYS A 56 -7.32 -23.13 -16.40
N VAL A 57 -7.82 -21.99 -15.89
CA VAL A 57 -9.18 -21.51 -16.16
C VAL A 57 -9.14 -20.07 -16.62
N PRO A 58 -10.12 -19.60 -17.41
CA PRO A 58 -10.20 -18.19 -17.80
C PRO A 58 -10.26 -17.28 -16.59
N ALA A 59 -9.56 -16.15 -16.65
CA ALA A 59 -9.60 -15.13 -15.60
C ALA A 59 -9.98 -13.78 -16.19
N ILE A 60 -10.86 -13.07 -15.50
CA ILE A 60 -11.36 -11.74 -15.86
C ILE A 60 -10.79 -10.71 -14.88
N ASN A 61 -10.05 -9.76 -15.39
CA ASN A 61 -9.57 -8.62 -14.63
C ASN A 61 -10.71 -7.58 -14.47
N VAL A 62 -11.36 -7.59 -13.32
CA VAL A 62 -12.39 -6.62 -12.94
C VAL A 62 -11.77 -5.34 -12.40
N ASN A 63 -10.56 -5.44 -11.80
CA ASN A 63 -9.87 -4.28 -11.22
C ASN A 63 -9.71 -3.13 -12.22
N ASP A 64 -9.34 -3.43 -13.47
CA ASP A 64 -9.04 -2.42 -14.46
C ASP A 64 -10.28 -1.87 -15.17
N SER A 65 -11.47 -2.31 -14.79
CA SER A 65 -12.68 -1.64 -15.24
C SER A 65 -12.71 -0.19 -14.73
N VAL A 66 -13.19 0.73 -15.55
CA VAL A 66 -13.22 2.18 -15.21
C VAL A 66 -14.00 2.44 -13.92
N THR A 67 -15.07 1.67 -13.69
CA THR A 67 -15.93 1.80 -12.52
C THR A 67 -15.31 1.19 -11.25
N LYS A 68 -14.22 0.40 -11.35
CA LYS A 68 -13.55 -0.19 -10.21
C LYS A 68 -12.27 0.59 -9.85
N SER A 69 -11.18 0.47 -10.61
CA SER A 69 -9.89 1.06 -10.18
C SER A 69 -9.92 2.58 -10.14
N LYS A 70 -10.55 3.22 -11.12
CA LYS A 70 -10.62 4.70 -11.18
C LYS A 70 -11.65 5.27 -10.21
N ASN A 71 -12.49 4.45 -9.64
CA ASN A 71 -13.50 4.85 -8.66
C ASN A 71 -13.16 4.32 -7.26
N ASP A 72 -13.22 3.01 -7.03
CA ASP A 72 -13.02 2.40 -5.71
C ASP A 72 -11.60 2.60 -5.19
N ASN A 73 -10.57 2.24 -5.95
CA ASN A 73 -9.18 2.35 -5.50
C ASN A 73 -8.80 3.81 -5.21
N LYS A 74 -9.32 4.75 -5.96
CA LYS A 74 -9.02 6.17 -5.79
C LYS A 74 -9.89 6.82 -4.71
N TYR A 75 -11.19 6.79 -4.88
CA TYR A 75 -12.12 7.53 -4.01
C TYR A 75 -12.42 6.79 -2.71
N GLY A 76 -12.42 5.46 -2.71
CA GLY A 76 -12.51 4.67 -1.49
C GLY A 76 -11.35 4.96 -0.54
N CYS A 77 -10.12 4.96 -1.05
CA CYS A 77 -8.94 5.32 -0.26
C CYS A 77 -8.92 6.79 0.15
N ARG A 78 -9.43 7.69 -0.70
CA ARG A 78 -9.56 9.10 -0.36
C ARG A 78 -10.46 9.33 0.86
N HIS A 79 -11.53 8.56 1.01
CA HIS A 79 -12.42 8.66 2.15
C HIS A 79 -11.91 7.92 3.38
N SER A 80 -11.36 6.73 3.21
CA SER A 80 -11.01 5.84 4.31
C SER A 80 -9.70 6.19 5.01
N LEU A 81 -8.70 6.73 4.32
CA LEU A 81 -7.37 6.98 4.88
C LEU A 81 -7.40 7.97 6.04
N ASN A 82 -7.93 9.16 5.83
CA ASN A 82 -7.96 10.21 6.86
C ASN A 82 -8.87 9.82 8.03
N ASP A 83 -9.97 9.12 7.76
CA ASP A 83 -10.85 8.59 8.80
C ASP A 83 -10.12 7.56 9.67
N ALA A 84 -9.40 6.62 9.06
CA ALA A 84 -8.62 5.62 9.78
C ALA A 84 -7.50 6.26 10.62
N ILE A 85 -6.75 7.21 10.06
CA ILE A 85 -5.70 7.93 10.78
C ILE A 85 -6.28 8.66 12.00
N LYS A 86 -7.34 9.44 11.82
CA LYS A 86 -7.96 10.20 12.91
C LYS A 86 -8.52 9.29 13.99
N ARG A 87 -9.20 8.22 13.64
CA ARG A 87 -9.73 7.25 14.63
C ARG A 87 -8.62 6.46 15.33
N GLY A 88 -7.54 6.15 14.62
CA GLY A 88 -6.44 5.39 15.19
C GLY A 88 -5.60 6.20 16.15
N THR A 89 -5.31 7.46 15.85
CA THR A 89 -4.26 8.25 16.49
C THR A 89 -4.75 9.47 17.25
N ASP A 90 -6.00 9.90 17.03
CA ASP A 90 -6.56 11.18 17.54
C ASP A 90 -5.69 12.40 17.14
N MET A 91 -4.92 12.28 16.04
CA MET A 91 -3.94 13.27 15.60
C MET A 91 -4.60 14.38 14.77
N LEU A 92 -4.22 15.63 15.02
CA LEU A 92 -4.52 16.74 14.14
C LEU A 92 -3.59 16.70 12.92
N LEU A 93 -4.16 16.65 11.72
CA LEU A 93 -3.41 16.47 10.47
C LEU A 93 -2.98 17.79 9.81
N ALA A 94 -3.77 18.86 9.99
CA ALA A 94 -3.52 20.15 9.36
C ALA A 94 -2.12 20.69 9.69
N GLY A 95 -1.39 21.14 8.67
CA GLY A 95 -0.04 21.67 8.76
C GLY A 95 1.09 20.63 8.89
N ARG A 96 0.75 19.35 9.05
CA ARG A 96 1.75 18.26 9.10
C ARG A 96 2.23 17.87 7.71
N LYS A 97 3.39 17.22 7.65
CA LYS A 97 4.05 16.80 6.42
C LYS A 97 3.89 15.30 6.23
N ALA A 98 3.35 14.91 5.08
CA ALA A 98 3.15 13.51 4.71
C ALA A 98 4.09 13.11 3.57
N LEU A 99 4.61 11.89 3.64
CA LEU A 99 5.31 11.21 2.57
C LEU A 99 4.47 10.00 2.14
N VAL A 100 3.98 10.00 0.91
CA VAL A 100 3.20 8.92 0.33
C VAL A 100 4.07 8.14 -0.64
N PHE A 101 4.23 6.85 -0.40
CA PHE A 101 4.90 5.92 -1.31
C PHE A 101 3.89 5.35 -2.29
N GLY A 102 4.09 5.62 -3.57
CA GLY A 102 3.21 5.22 -4.66
C GLY A 102 2.23 6.31 -5.09
N TYR A 103 2.05 6.46 -6.41
CA TYR A 103 1.09 7.38 -7.02
C TYR A 103 0.24 6.71 -8.09
N GLY A 104 -0.07 5.41 -7.89
CA GLY A 104 -1.13 4.69 -8.58
C GLY A 104 -2.52 5.19 -8.13
N ASP A 105 -3.58 4.45 -8.43
CA ASP A 105 -4.95 4.90 -8.09
C ASP A 105 -5.13 5.07 -6.56
N VAL A 106 -4.61 4.13 -5.76
CA VAL A 106 -4.64 4.21 -4.28
C VAL A 106 -3.81 5.40 -3.79
N GLY A 107 -2.60 5.57 -4.31
CA GLY A 107 -1.72 6.68 -3.93
C GLY A 107 -2.30 8.05 -4.27
N LYS A 108 -2.94 8.19 -5.45
CA LYS A 108 -3.66 9.40 -5.84
C LYS A 108 -4.78 9.75 -4.86
N GLY A 109 -5.60 8.75 -4.52
CA GLY A 109 -6.65 8.92 -3.53
C GLY A 109 -6.11 9.32 -2.16
N SER A 110 -5.05 8.65 -1.71
CA SER A 110 -4.37 8.91 -0.43
C SER A 110 -3.78 10.33 -0.37
N ALA A 111 -3.04 10.74 -1.40
CA ALA A 111 -2.48 12.08 -1.49
C ALA A 111 -3.55 13.17 -1.45
N MET A 112 -4.65 12.98 -2.20
CA MET A 112 -5.80 13.89 -2.18
C MET A 112 -6.45 13.96 -0.81
N SER A 113 -6.60 12.83 -0.12
CA SER A 113 -7.13 12.74 1.24
C SER A 113 -6.35 13.61 2.21
N LEU A 114 -5.04 13.43 2.24
CA LEU A 114 -4.14 14.14 3.15
C LEU A 114 -4.06 15.64 2.83
N ARG A 115 -3.99 16.00 1.55
CA ARG A 115 -3.98 17.40 1.12
C ARG A 115 -5.29 18.11 1.48
N GLN A 116 -6.43 17.42 1.36
CA GLN A 116 -7.74 17.97 1.75
C GLN A 116 -7.81 18.30 3.25
N GLU A 117 -7.08 17.55 4.09
CA GLU A 117 -6.95 17.81 5.53
C GLU A 117 -5.95 18.94 5.87
N GLY A 118 -5.39 19.60 4.86
CA GLY A 118 -4.44 20.70 5.04
C GLY A 118 -3.00 20.24 5.31
N MET A 119 -2.65 19.01 4.96
CA MET A 119 -1.27 18.52 5.05
C MET A 119 -0.42 18.97 3.86
N VAL A 120 0.88 19.12 4.08
CA VAL A 120 1.88 19.23 3.03
C VAL A 120 2.27 17.84 2.57
N VAL A 121 1.88 17.46 1.35
CA VAL A 121 2.04 16.10 0.84
C VAL A 121 3.17 16.02 -0.17
N ARG A 122 4.10 15.10 0.05
CA ARG A 122 5.18 14.71 -0.87
C ARG A 122 4.96 13.29 -1.34
N ILE A 123 5.37 13.00 -2.56
CA ILE A 123 5.18 11.70 -3.20
C ILE A 123 6.54 11.07 -3.48
N SER A 124 6.69 9.80 -3.16
CA SER A 124 7.80 8.97 -3.62
C SER A 124 7.25 7.93 -4.60
N GLU A 125 7.70 7.98 -5.85
CA GLU A 125 7.19 7.11 -6.92
C GLU A 125 8.34 6.69 -7.84
N ILE A 126 8.35 5.42 -8.24
CA ILE A 126 9.37 4.84 -9.14
C ILE A 126 8.93 4.86 -10.60
N ASP A 127 7.63 4.78 -10.86
CA ASP A 127 7.12 4.86 -12.24
C ASP A 127 7.19 6.32 -12.71
N PRO A 128 7.96 6.60 -13.77
CA PRO A 128 8.15 7.97 -14.24
C PRO A 128 6.85 8.62 -14.75
N ILE A 129 5.89 7.83 -15.23
CA ILE A 129 4.59 8.34 -15.69
C ILE A 129 3.75 8.77 -14.49
N CYS A 130 3.67 7.93 -13.45
CA CYS A 130 2.97 8.26 -12.22
C CYS A 130 3.66 9.44 -11.47
N ALA A 131 4.99 9.49 -11.45
CA ALA A 131 5.75 10.59 -10.89
C ALA A 131 5.47 11.91 -11.62
N MET A 132 5.45 11.89 -12.94
CA MET A 132 5.08 13.06 -13.75
C MET A 132 3.65 13.52 -13.46
N GLN A 133 2.71 12.58 -13.34
CA GLN A 133 1.33 12.91 -12.97
C GLN A 133 1.25 13.56 -11.60
N ALA A 134 2.02 13.08 -10.62
CA ALA A 134 2.08 13.70 -9.31
C ALA A 134 2.57 15.16 -9.37
N CYS A 135 3.61 15.42 -10.16
CA CYS A 135 4.10 16.79 -10.41
C CYS A 135 3.01 17.67 -11.06
N MET A 136 2.29 17.15 -12.05
CA MET A 136 1.21 17.89 -12.73
C MET A 136 0.01 18.17 -11.81
N ASP A 137 -0.24 17.27 -10.84
CA ASP A 137 -1.26 17.45 -9.81
C ASP A 137 -0.78 18.39 -8.67
N GLY A 138 0.43 18.94 -8.77
CA GLY A 138 0.99 19.93 -7.84
C GLY A 138 1.56 19.33 -6.56
N TYR A 139 2.07 18.10 -6.61
CA TYR A 139 2.82 17.49 -5.52
C TYR A 139 4.32 17.59 -5.78
N GLU A 140 5.10 17.73 -4.71
CA GLU A 140 6.54 17.56 -4.75
C GLU A 140 6.87 16.07 -4.82
N VAL A 141 7.59 15.65 -5.86
CA VAL A 141 8.09 14.28 -6.00
C VAL A 141 9.51 14.22 -5.42
N VAL A 142 9.71 13.31 -4.49
CA VAL A 142 10.94 13.17 -3.71
C VAL A 142 11.38 11.72 -3.64
N SER A 143 12.65 11.49 -3.31
CA SER A 143 13.15 10.16 -3.01
C SER A 143 13.65 10.09 -1.57
N PRO A 144 13.36 9.01 -0.83
CA PRO A 144 13.95 8.74 0.47
C PRO A 144 15.47 8.44 0.36
N TYR A 145 15.96 8.19 -0.84
CA TYR A 145 17.37 7.95 -1.15
C TYR A 145 17.92 9.01 -2.09
N VAL A 146 19.08 9.59 -1.77
CA VAL A 146 19.68 10.71 -2.52
C VAL A 146 20.06 10.31 -3.95
N ASP A 147 20.54 9.08 -4.13
CA ASP A 147 20.97 8.54 -5.45
C ASP A 147 19.87 7.75 -6.17
N GLY A 148 18.63 7.87 -5.71
CA GLY A 148 17.48 7.18 -6.27
C GLY A 148 17.11 5.90 -5.51
N ILE A 149 15.89 5.44 -5.76
CA ILE A 149 15.20 4.35 -5.03
C ILE A 149 15.96 3.01 -5.03
N ASN A 150 16.84 2.80 -6.01
CA ASN A 150 17.53 1.51 -6.18
C ASN A 150 18.80 1.37 -5.32
N THR A 151 19.25 2.41 -4.64
CA THR A 151 20.53 2.37 -3.94
C THR A 151 20.45 1.82 -2.52
N LYS A 152 19.33 1.88 -1.83
CA LYS A 152 19.04 1.31 -0.49
C LYS A 152 20.27 1.12 0.42
N LYS A 153 21.11 2.17 0.52
CA LYS A 153 22.32 2.19 1.34
C LYS A 153 22.23 3.28 2.39
N ASP A 154 22.78 3.02 3.57
CA ASP A 154 22.82 3.99 4.69
C ASP A 154 23.38 5.35 4.30
N GLU A 155 24.38 5.35 3.42
CA GLU A 155 25.05 6.57 2.92
C GLU A 155 24.17 7.42 2.01
N CYS A 156 23.18 6.80 1.38
CA CYS A 156 22.30 7.45 0.40
C CYS A 156 20.95 7.86 0.97
N ILE A 157 20.70 7.64 2.27
CA ILE A 157 19.41 7.96 2.88
C ILE A 157 19.21 9.48 2.99
N ASN A 158 18.05 9.97 2.59
CA ASN A 158 17.66 11.36 2.68
C ASN A 158 17.17 11.71 4.10
N LYS A 159 18.10 11.83 5.03
CA LYS A 159 17.81 12.08 6.45
C LYS A 159 16.99 13.35 6.67
N SER A 160 17.23 14.40 5.89
CA SER A 160 16.52 15.67 6.04
C SER A 160 15.04 15.53 5.67
N LEU A 161 14.72 14.78 4.62
CA LEU A 161 13.35 14.48 4.23
C LEU A 161 12.63 13.68 5.32
N LEU A 162 13.27 12.61 5.83
CA LEU A 162 12.67 11.71 6.80
C LEU A 162 12.48 12.38 8.17
N ALA A 163 13.46 13.16 8.63
CA ALA A 163 13.34 13.93 9.87
C ALA A 163 12.27 15.03 9.81
N ASP A 164 11.90 15.47 8.62
CA ASP A 164 10.85 16.48 8.36
C ASP A 164 9.46 15.86 8.11
N THR A 165 9.35 14.54 8.13
CA THR A 165 8.09 13.81 7.84
C THR A 165 7.34 13.48 9.12
N ASP A 166 6.05 13.80 9.18
CA ASP A 166 5.15 13.48 10.30
C ASP A 166 4.32 12.22 10.06
N VAL A 167 4.00 11.95 8.79
CA VAL A 167 3.15 10.83 8.39
C VAL A 167 3.76 10.15 7.18
N VAL A 168 3.90 8.84 7.25
CA VAL A 168 4.27 7.97 6.13
C VAL A 168 3.09 7.11 5.76
N VAL A 169 2.76 7.07 4.46
CA VAL A 169 1.71 6.21 3.92
C VAL A 169 2.27 5.37 2.79
N THR A 170 2.14 4.05 2.89
CA THR A 170 2.52 3.14 1.80
C THR A 170 1.29 2.69 1.00
N ALA A 171 1.36 2.78 -0.33
CA ALA A 171 0.25 2.59 -1.25
C ALA A 171 0.69 1.96 -2.58
N THR A 172 1.72 1.10 -2.56
CA THR A 172 2.36 0.57 -3.76
C THR A 172 1.93 -0.84 -4.13
N GLY A 173 1.46 -1.63 -3.16
CA GLY A 173 1.25 -3.06 -3.33
C GLY A 173 2.55 -3.86 -3.52
N ASN A 174 3.71 -3.30 -3.16
CA ASN A 174 5.03 -3.92 -3.28
C ASN A 174 5.63 -4.25 -1.90
N VAL A 175 6.74 -4.95 -1.86
CA VAL A 175 7.39 -5.43 -0.63
C VAL A 175 8.49 -4.48 -0.19
N ASN A 176 8.63 -4.26 1.14
CA ASN A 176 9.72 -3.48 1.75
C ASN A 176 9.95 -2.10 1.11
N VAL A 177 8.88 -1.39 0.87
CA VAL A 177 8.91 -0.03 0.33
C VAL A 177 9.37 0.96 1.40
N CYS A 178 8.80 0.84 2.60
CA CYS A 178 9.26 1.52 3.80
C CYS A 178 10.14 0.54 4.59
N ASP A 179 11.40 0.46 4.19
CA ASP A 179 12.36 -0.48 4.72
C ASP A 179 13.00 0.01 6.04
N ARG A 180 13.85 -0.85 6.61
CA ARG A 180 14.60 -0.59 7.83
C ARG A 180 15.32 0.76 7.82
N LEU A 181 15.97 1.10 6.70
CA LEU A 181 16.76 2.34 6.62
C LEU A 181 15.88 3.59 6.70
N ILE A 182 14.71 3.54 6.08
CA ILE A 182 13.72 4.61 6.18
C ILE A 182 13.20 4.69 7.62
N LEU A 183 12.79 3.57 8.21
CA LEU A 183 12.23 3.50 9.55
C LEU A 183 13.19 4.05 10.61
N ASP A 184 14.46 3.66 10.58
CA ASP A 184 15.51 4.10 11.52
C ASP A 184 15.82 5.62 11.44
N ASN A 185 15.49 6.26 10.32
CA ASN A 185 15.76 7.69 10.09
C ASN A 185 14.51 8.57 10.20
N LEU A 186 13.35 8.01 10.51
CA LEU A 186 12.17 8.80 10.85
C LEU A 186 12.34 9.45 12.22
N LYS A 187 11.76 10.65 12.39
CA LYS A 187 11.75 11.28 13.71
C LYS A 187 10.79 10.59 14.66
N SER A 188 11.05 10.71 15.95
CA SER A 188 10.10 10.23 16.99
C SER A 188 8.73 10.89 16.82
N GLY A 189 7.68 10.11 16.94
CA GLY A 189 6.30 10.54 16.76
C GLY A 189 5.82 10.57 15.31
N THR A 190 6.63 10.11 14.35
CA THR A 190 6.16 9.87 12.99
C THR A 190 5.16 8.72 12.98
N MET A 191 4.02 8.93 12.36
CA MET A 191 3.04 7.88 12.13
C MET A 191 3.35 7.18 10.80
N VAL A 192 3.40 5.86 10.84
CA VAL A 192 3.57 5.01 9.65
C VAL A 192 2.32 4.17 9.45
N CYS A 193 1.70 4.25 8.30
CA CYS A 193 0.52 3.45 7.98
C CYS A 193 0.57 2.89 6.56
N ASN A 194 -0.02 1.71 6.39
CA ASN A 194 -0.19 1.06 5.11
C ASN A 194 -1.66 1.15 4.69
N ILE A 195 -1.91 1.57 3.45
CA ILE A 195 -3.21 1.48 2.80
C ILE A 195 -3.16 0.54 1.59
N GLY A 196 -1.98 0.09 1.20
CA GLY A 196 -1.79 -0.95 0.20
C GLY A 196 -2.38 -2.29 0.65
N HIS A 197 -2.43 -3.23 -0.28
CA HIS A 197 -3.09 -4.52 -0.05
C HIS A 197 -2.36 -5.40 0.97
N PHE A 198 -1.03 -5.37 0.99
CA PHE A 198 -0.20 -6.18 1.87
C PHE A 198 0.47 -5.33 2.96
N ASP A 199 0.55 -5.86 4.17
CA ASP A 199 1.24 -5.28 5.31
C ASP A 199 2.78 -5.29 5.17
N ASN A 200 3.30 -6.10 4.27
CA ASN A 200 4.73 -6.25 3.99
C ASN A 200 5.34 -5.10 3.17
N GLU A 201 4.57 -4.06 2.85
CA GLU A 201 5.12 -2.80 2.33
C GLU A 201 6.02 -2.09 3.36
N ILE A 202 5.74 -2.29 4.64
CA ILE A 202 6.52 -1.79 5.78
C ILE A 202 7.28 -2.97 6.38
N ASP A 203 8.56 -2.79 6.70
CA ASP A 203 9.38 -3.81 7.37
C ASP A 203 8.96 -3.96 8.85
N THR A 204 7.76 -4.50 9.05
CA THR A 204 7.21 -4.74 10.39
C THR A 204 7.98 -5.82 11.16
N GLN A 205 8.66 -6.73 10.45
CA GLN A 205 9.49 -7.75 11.09
C GLN A 205 10.69 -7.10 11.79
N PHE A 206 11.38 -6.19 11.07
CA PHE A 206 12.47 -5.41 11.67
C PHE A 206 12.00 -4.64 12.91
N MET A 207 10.83 -3.99 12.85
CA MET A 207 10.28 -3.24 13.98
C MET A 207 10.00 -4.15 15.18
N ARG A 208 9.43 -5.34 14.96
CA ARG A 208 9.14 -6.33 16.03
C ARG A 208 10.41 -6.87 16.70
N ASP A 209 11.46 -7.09 15.91
CA ASP A 209 12.70 -7.67 16.39
C ASP A 209 13.57 -6.66 17.15
N ASN A 210 13.44 -5.36 16.87
CA ASN A 210 14.36 -4.34 17.39
C ASN A 210 13.70 -3.30 18.31
N TRP A 211 12.38 -3.12 18.26
CA TRP A 211 11.68 -2.09 19.02
C TRP A 211 10.61 -2.66 19.94
N HIS A 212 10.33 -1.91 21.02
CA HIS A 212 9.24 -2.31 21.93
C HIS A 212 7.91 -2.08 21.24
N TRP A 213 7.10 -3.14 21.15
CA TRP A 213 5.82 -3.14 20.43
C TRP A 213 4.66 -3.17 21.42
N GLU A 214 3.90 -2.09 21.50
CA GLU A 214 2.74 -1.96 22.38
C GLU A 214 1.47 -1.70 21.58
N GLU A 215 0.45 -2.54 21.73
CA GLU A 215 -0.85 -2.31 21.11
C GLU A 215 -1.64 -1.28 21.93
N ILE A 216 -1.92 -0.13 21.31
CA ILE A 216 -2.68 0.97 21.93
C ILE A 216 -4.18 0.85 21.62
N LYS A 217 -4.52 0.47 20.39
CA LYS A 217 -5.87 0.16 19.91
C LYS A 217 -5.75 -1.00 18.93
N PRO A 218 -6.84 -1.73 18.59
CA PRO A 218 -6.79 -2.76 17.56
C PRO A 218 -6.13 -2.24 16.27
N GLN A 219 -5.04 -2.91 15.86
CA GLN A 219 -4.22 -2.56 14.69
C GLN A 219 -3.45 -1.22 14.79
N VAL A 220 -3.40 -0.60 15.95
CA VAL A 220 -2.59 0.60 16.21
C VAL A 220 -1.58 0.30 17.28
N HIS A 221 -0.31 0.38 16.92
CA HIS A 221 0.82 0.06 17.78
C HIS A 221 1.71 1.28 17.95
N LYS A 222 2.26 1.38 19.16
CA LYS A 222 3.37 2.27 19.47
C LYS A 222 4.64 1.44 19.48
N VAL A 223 5.66 1.92 18.84
CA VAL A 223 6.97 1.29 18.75
C VAL A 223 8.07 2.30 19.07
#